data_d9bb4e08da815ed59e7e252d76d6e2af
#
_entry.id   d9bb4e08da815ed59e7e252d76d6e2af
#
_cell.length_a   1.000
_cell.length_b   1.000
_cell.length_c   1.000
_cell.angle_alpha   90.00
_cell.angle_beta   90.00
_cell.angle_gamma   90.00
#
_symmetry.space_group_name_H-M   'P 1'
#
loop_
_entity.id
_entity.type
_entity.pdbx_description
1 polymer ?
#
loop_
_entity_poly.entity_id
_entity_poly.type
_entity_poly.pdbx_seq_one_letter_code
_entity_poly.pdbx_strand_id
1 'polypeptide(L)'
;NGFKDEETIKLAFLASQTKINTTIVIEGLNELELIVKYSKIYPTCMPNIGVRVKLHNTGVGLWKNSSGTGSKFGLTSNELVKAFYILQQNDLIDHFKVVHFHIGSQMADIKPFKKAIREVARIFTSLKKMGAKKLDSINIGGGLGVEYSQNPHKREINYTIEEFSNDVIFLIKEATNAV
;
A
#
# COMPACT_ATOMS: atom_id res chain seq x y z
N ASN A 1 -3.45 -3.99 7.51
CA ASN A 1 -3.70 -4.49 6.15
C ASN A 1 -4.83 -5.53 6.16
N GLY A 2 -5.41 -5.83 5.00
CA GLY A 2 -6.55 -6.70 4.85
C GLY A 2 -7.87 -5.98 5.14
N PHE A 3 -9.00 -6.60 4.78
CA PHE A 3 -10.32 -6.06 5.09
C PHE A 3 -10.54 -6.01 6.61
N LYS A 4 -11.05 -4.88 7.06
CA LYS A 4 -11.32 -4.59 8.47
C LYS A 4 -12.82 -4.34 8.66
N ASP A 5 -13.35 -4.96 9.69
CA ASP A 5 -14.69 -4.64 10.18
C ASP A 5 -14.71 -3.34 10.98
N GLU A 6 -15.88 -2.92 11.35
CA GLU A 6 -16.09 -1.68 12.09
C GLU A 6 -15.40 -1.68 13.44
N GLU A 7 -15.38 -2.83 14.12
CA GLU A 7 -14.74 -2.95 15.44
C GLU A 7 -13.22 -2.81 15.36
N THR A 8 -12.60 -3.40 14.34
CA THR A 8 -11.15 -3.26 14.07
C THR A 8 -10.77 -1.80 13.80
N ILE A 9 -11.58 -1.07 13.02
CA ILE A 9 -11.35 0.34 12.74
C ILE A 9 -11.50 1.16 14.04
N LYS A 10 -12.54 0.91 14.84
CA LYS A 10 -12.73 1.55 16.14
C LYS A 10 -11.55 1.31 17.08
N LEU A 11 -11.06 0.08 17.15
CA LEU A 11 -9.88 -0.27 17.97
C LEU A 11 -8.64 0.51 17.55
N ALA A 12 -8.44 0.77 16.26
CA ALA A 12 -7.32 1.58 15.77
C ALA A 12 -7.39 3.02 16.25
N PHE A 13 -8.59 3.62 16.31
CA PHE A 13 -8.80 4.95 16.92
C PHE A 13 -8.48 4.93 18.41
N LEU A 14 -8.97 3.92 19.15
CA LEU A 14 -8.69 3.77 20.57
C LEU A 14 -7.19 3.55 20.85
N ALA A 15 -6.50 2.77 20.03
CA ALA A 15 -5.05 2.59 20.11
C ALA A 15 -4.31 3.92 19.90
N SER A 16 -4.77 4.76 18.99
CA SER A 16 -4.20 6.10 18.77
C SER A 16 -4.38 7.02 19.99
N GLN A 17 -5.44 6.83 20.78
CA GLN A 17 -5.64 7.51 22.08
C GLN A 17 -4.51 7.24 23.09
N THR A 18 -3.98 6.02 23.07
CA THR A 18 -2.88 5.61 23.96
C THR A 18 -1.50 6.00 23.44
N LYS A 19 -1.43 6.88 22.43
CA LYS A 19 -0.20 7.32 21.73
C LYS A 19 0.53 6.21 20.97
N ILE A 20 -0.15 5.10 20.70
CA ILE A 20 0.37 4.08 19.78
C ILE A 20 0.27 4.62 18.36
N ASN A 21 1.39 4.64 17.64
CA ASN A 21 1.42 5.04 16.24
C ASN A 21 0.72 3.98 15.37
N THR A 22 -0.56 4.19 15.11
CA THR A 22 -1.41 3.25 14.38
C THR A 22 -1.62 3.73 12.95
N THR A 23 -1.57 2.82 11.99
CA THR A 23 -1.91 3.08 10.59
C THR A 23 -2.98 2.11 10.11
N ILE A 24 -4.09 2.63 9.62
CA ILE A 24 -5.14 1.85 8.95
C ILE A 24 -4.88 1.89 7.45
N VAL A 25 -4.58 0.74 6.85
CA VAL A 25 -4.46 0.64 5.38
C VAL A 25 -5.79 0.18 4.81
N ILE A 26 -6.50 1.06 4.12
CA ILE A 26 -7.81 0.76 3.53
C ILE A 26 -7.69 -0.12 2.28
N GLU A 27 -8.57 -1.08 2.18
CA GLU A 27 -8.68 -2.05 1.07
C GLU A 27 -9.90 -1.74 0.16
N GLY A 28 -10.81 -0.88 0.62
CA GLY A 28 -12.02 -0.48 -0.09
C GLY A 28 -12.63 0.82 0.46
N LEU A 29 -13.52 1.45 -0.31
CA LEU A 29 -14.14 2.72 0.05
C LEU A 29 -15.07 2.62 1.27
N ASN A 30 -15.68 1.47 1.51
CA ASN A 30 -16.50 1.22 2.69
C ASN A 30 -15.71 1.37 4.00
N GLU A 31 -14.44 0.97 4.03
CA GLU A 31 -13.58 1.20 5.20
C GLU A 31 -13.28 2.68 5.41
N LEU A 32 -13.13 3.44 4.30
CA LEU A 32 -12.94 4.89 4.38
C LEU A 32 -14.16 5.60 4.96
N GLU A 33 -15.38 5.15 4.61
CA GLU A 33 -16.62 5.68 5.20
C GLU A 33 -16.65 5.47 6.71
N LEU A 34 -16.22 4.31 7.20
CA LEU A 34 -16.09 4.05 8.63
C LEU A 34 -15.02 4.94 9.28
N ILE A 35 -13.88 5.16 8.62
CA ILE A 35 -12.85 6.09 9.13
C ILE A 35 -13.42 7.51 9.24
N VAL A 36 -14.17 8.00 8.25
CA VAL A 36 -14.84 9.30 8.30
C VAL A 36 -15.87 9.37 9.42
N LYS A 37 -16.63 8.29 9.65
CA LYS A 37 -17.57 8.19 10.78
C LYS A 37 -16.82 8.34 12.11
N TYR A 38 -15.76 7.55 12.32
CA TYR A 38 -15.03 7.53 13.58
C TYR A 38 -14.16 8.77 13.81
N SER A 39 -13.69 9.45 12.76
CA SER A 39 -12.98 10.73 12.90
C SER A 39 -13.85 11.82 13.56
N LYS A 40 -15.16 11.79 13.32
CA LYS A 40 -16.12 12.70 13.96
C LYS A 40 -16.40 12.35 15.43
N ILE A 41 -16.31 11.05 15.78
CA ILE A 41 -16.51 10.56 17.14
C ILE A 41 -15.25 10.77 18.01
N TYR A 42 -14.08 10.60 17.41
CA TYR A 42 -12.78 10.68 18.08
C TYR A 42 -11.85 11.71 17.39
N PRO A 43 -12.18 12.99 17.37
CA PRO A 43 -11.47 14.00 16.57
C PRO A 43 -10.02 14.23 16.99
N THR A 44 -9.69 13.90 18.25
CA THR A 44 -8.32 14.10 18.81
C THR A 44 -7.44 12.84 18.73
N CYS A 45 -7.95 11.74 18.17
CA CYS A 45 -7.31 10.42 18.25
C CYS A 45 -7.23 9.76 16.86
N MET A 46 -6.80 10.53 15.88
CA MET A 46 -6.74 10.05 14.50
C MET A 46 -5.56 9.09 14.26
N PRO A 47 -5.81 7.87 13.78
CA PRO A 47 -4.75 7.03 13.22
C PRO A 47 -4.23 7.59 11.90
N ASN A 48 -3.02 7.19 11.51
CA ASN A 48 -2.57 7.39 10.15
C ASN A 48 -3.41 6.57 9.17
N ILE A 49 -3.60 7.10 7.98
CA ILE A 49 -4.35 6.44 6.92
C ILE A 49 -3.37 6.00 5.84
N GLY A 50 -3.45 4.75 5.46
CA GLY A 50 -2.81 4.19 4.28
C GLY A 50 -3.86 3.76 3.26
N VAL A 51 -3.48 3.69 2.00
CA VAL A 51 -4.34 3.18 0.93
C VAL A 51 -3.60 2.07 0.20
N ARG A 52 -4.23 0.89 0.10
CA ARG A 52 -3.74 -0.16 -0.78
C ARG A 52 -4.21 0.10 -2.20
N VAL A 53 -3.28 0.09 -3.14
CA VAL A 53 -3.54 0.32 -4.55
C VAL A 53 -3.46 -0.98 -5.36
N LYS A 54 -4.38 -1.15 -6.29
CA LYS A 54 -4.31 -2.16 -7.34
C LYS A 54 -3.38 -1.66 -8.43
N LEU A 55 -2.31 -2.40 -8.70
CA LEU A 55 -1.41 -2.09 -9.79
C LEU A 55 -1.86 -2.80 -11.08
N HIS A 56 -1.62 -2.16 -12.22
CA HIS A 56 -1.92 -2.76 -13.53
C HIS A 56 -0.93 -3.89 -13.86
N ASN A 57 0.31 -3.78 -13.39
CA ASN A 57 1.30 -4.83 -13.56
C ASN A 57 0.99 -6.01 -12.63
N THR A 58 0.47 -7.09 -13.21
CA THR A 58 0.17 -8.32 -12.49
C THR A 58 1.46 -9.04 -12.07
N GLY A 59 1.53 -9.42 -10.81
CA GLY A 59 2.58 -10.30 -10.31
C GLY A 59 2.58 -11.67 -11.04
N VAL A 60 3.76 -12.23 -11.19
CA VAL A 60 3.97 -13.60 -11.68
C VAL A 60 4.27 -14.47 -10.47
N GLY A 61 3.32 -15.28 -10.03
CA GLY A 61 3.51 -16.15 -8.88
C GLY A 61 2.32 -17.08 -8.65
N LEU A 62 2.42 -17.95 -7.65
CA LEU A 62 1.37 -18.93 -7.28
C LEU A 62 0.02 -18.26 -6.91
N TRP A 63 0.04 -16.99 -6.52
CA TRP A 63 -1.12 -16.21 -6.07
C TRP A 63 -1.47 -15.07 -7.04
N LYS A 64 -1.46 -15.35 -8.34
CA LYS A 64 -1.77 -14.39 -9.41
C LYS A 64 -3.12 -13.66 -9.21
N ASN A 65 -4.08 -14.30 -8.55
CA ASN A 65 -5.43 -13.76 -8.30
C ASN A 65 -5.49 -12.76 -7.14
N SER A 66 -4.43 -12.57 -6.37
CA SER A 66 -4.38 -11.60 -5.26
C SER A 66 -3.75 -10.26 -5.64
N SER A 67 -3.34 -10.10 -6.89
CA SER A 67 -2.69 -8.90 -7.42
C SER A 67 -3.29 -8.48 -8.78
N GLY A 68 -3.07 -7.24 -9.18
CA GLY A 68 -3.59 -6.68 -10.43
C GLY A 68 -5.05 -6.21 -10.34
N THR A 69 -5.60 -5.79 -11.47
CA THR A 69 -6.96 -5.18 -11.56
C THR A 69 -8.08 -6.14 -11.16
N GLY A 70 -7.89 -7.44 -11.29
CA GLY A 70 -8.83 -8.48 -10.85
C GLY A 70 -8.73 -8.85 -9.37
N SER A 71 -7.79 -8.27 -8.62
CA SER A 71 -7.68 -8.49 -7.17
C SER A 71 -8.93 -8.02 -6.43
N LYS A 72 -9.36 -8.80 -5.45
CA LYS A 72 -10.41 -8.37 -4.51
C LYS A 72 -9.92 -7.34 -3.48
N PHE A 73 -8.60 -7.10 -3.40
CA PHE A 73 -7.97 -6.21 -2.43
C PHE A 73 -7.44 -4.95 -3.09
N GLY A 74 -7.53 -3.83 -2.37
CA GLY A 74 -7.00 -2.55 -2.78
C GLY A 74 -7.94 -1.77 -3.72
N LEU A 75 -7.64 -0.50 -3.91
CA LEU A 75 -8.40 0.45 -4.71
C LEU A 75 -7.86 0.49 -6.15
N THR A 76 -8.77 0.56 -7.09
CA THR A 76 -8.47 0.94 -8.49
C THR A 76 -8.08 2.41 -8.55
N SER A 77 -7.49 2.86 -9.68
CA SER A 77 -7.13 4.27 -9.86
C SER A 77 -8.32 5.23 -9.66
N ASN A 78 -9.50 4.86 -10.15
CA ASN A 78 -10.72 5.67 -9.97
C ASN A 78 -11.16 5.73 -8.51
N GLU A 79 -11.10 4.60 -7.79
CA GLU A 79 -11.43 4.55 -6.36
C GLU A 79 -10.40 5.30 -5.52
N LEU A 80 -9.11 5.27 -5.91
CA LEU A 80 -8.06 6.02 -5.25
C LEU A 80 -8.29 7.54 -5.36
N VAL A 81 -8.69 8.03 -6.54
CA VAL A 81 -9.04 9.44 -6.73
C VAL A 81 -10.27 9.81 -5.90
N LYS A 82 -11.29 8.95 -5.85
CA LYS A 82 -12.45 9.16 -4.97
C LYS A 82 -12.04 9.20 -3.50
N ALA A 83 -11.20 8.26 -3.06
CA ALA A 83 -10.69 8.23 -1.68
C ALA A 83 -9.93 9.52 -1.34
N PHE A 84 -9.10 10.02 -2.24
CA PHE A 84 -8.39 11.29 -2.07
C PHE A 84 -9.35 12.45 -1.81
N TYR A 85 -10.40 12.59 -2.65
CA TYR A 85 -11.38 13.68 -2.46
C TYR A 85 -12.21 13.50 -1.19
N ILE A 86 -12.59 12.28 -0.81
CA ILE A 86 -13.28 12.03 0.46
C ILE A 86 -12.40 12.46 1.64
N LEU A 87 -11.12 12.12 1.63
CA LEU A 87 -10.18 12.55 2.67
C LEU A 87 -10.04 14.08 2.72
N GLN A 88 -9.96 14.73 1.56
CA GLN A 88 -9.86 16.19 1.47
C GLN A 88 -11.12 16.89 1.99
N GLN A 89 -12.30 16.44 1.59
CA GLN A 89 -13.59 17.01 1.99
C GLN A 89 -13.90 16.85 3.49
N ASN A 90 -13.25 15.90 4.16
CA ASN A 90 -13.45 15.64 5.59
C ASN A 90 -12.26 16.09 6.44
N ASP A 91 -11.35 16.91 5.91
CA ASP A 91 -10.13 17.41 6.58
C ASP A 91 -9.19 16.29 7.08
N LEU A 92 -9.23 15.12 6.43
CA LEU A 92 -8.42 13.96 6.79
C LEU A 92 -7.16 13.78 5.93
N ILE A 93 -6.93 14.66 4.97
CA ILE A 93 -5.83 14.53 4.00
C ILE A 93 -4.45 14.54 4.66
N ASP A 94 -4.29 15.25 5.77
CA ASP A 94 -3.03 15.30 6.53
C ASP A 94 -2.72 14.02 7.31
N HIS A 95 -3.71 13.16 7.48
CA HIS A 95 -3.55 11.81 8.04
C HIS A 95 -3.21 10.76 6.99
N PHE A 96 -3.30 11.09 5.70
CA PHE A 96 -2.91 10.20 4.61
C PHE A 96 -1.40 10.11 4.51
N LYS A 97 -0.80 9.02 5.01
CA LYS A 97 0.64 8.83 5.16
C LYS A 97 1.24 7.77 4.25
N VAL A 98 0.46 6.74 3.90
CA VAL A 98 1.01 5.52 3.31
C VAL A 98 0.28 5.14 2.02
N VAL A 99 1.02 4.88 0.96
CA VAL A 99 0.55 4.08 -0.17
C VAL A 99 1.10 2.67 -0.03
N HIS A 100 0.23 1.69 -0.07
CA HIS A 100 0.59 0.27 0.05
C HIS A 100 0.22 -0.49 -1.22
N PHE A 101 1.05 -1.46 -1.58
CA PHE A 101 0.71 -2.48 -2.57
C PHE A 101 1.28 -3.84 -2.16
N HIS A 102 0.74 -4.89 -2.77
CA HIS A 102 1.24 -6.25 -2.60
C HIS A 102 1.07 -7.00 -3.91
N ILE A 103 2.13 -7.56 -4.46
CA ILE A 103 2.13 -8.21 -5.77
C ILE A 103 2.09 -9.73 -5.73
N GLY A 104 2.04 -10.32 -4.55
CA GLY A 104 1.96 -11.76 -4.35
C GLY A 104 3.04 -12.29 -3.41
N SER A 105 3.11 -13.62 -3.30
CA SER A 105 4.05 -14.35 -2.46
C SER A 105 4.97 -15.22 -3.29
N GLN A 106 6.12 -15.59 -2.72
CA GLN A 106 7.13 -16.45 -3.37
C GLN A 106 7.58 -15.92 -4.74
N MET A 107 7.93 -14.65 -4.77
CA MET A 107 8.40 -13.97 -5.97
C MET A 107 9.86 -14.35 -6.23
N ALA A 108 10.07 -15.31 -7.13
CA ALA A 108 11.41 -15.78 -7.51
C ALA A 108 12.11 -14.86 -8.55
N ASP A 109 11.36 -14.00 -9.24
CA ASP A 109 11.88 -13.06 -10.24
C ASP A 109 11.66 -11.62 -9.78
N ILE A 110 12.73 -10.83 -9.78
CA ILE A 110 12.71 -9.41 -9.38
C ILE A 110 12.02 -8.50 -10.42
N LYS A 111 11.93 -8.89 -11.69
CA LYS A 111 11.41 -8.03 -12.76
C LYS A 111 9.98 -7.53 -12.54
N PRO A 112 9.00 -8.36 -12.13
CA PRO A 112 7.66 -7.89 -11.81
C PRO A 112 7.66 -6.87 -10.67
N PHE A 113 8.53 -7.08 -9.69
CA PHE A 113 8.69 -6.16 -8.56
C PHE A 113 9.17 -4.77 -9.02
N LYS A 114 10.20 -4.72 -9.86
CA LYS A 114 10.71 -3.46 -10.43
C LYS A 114 9.61 -2.68 -11.19
N LYS A 115 8.75 -3.38 -11.94
CA LYS A 115 7.61 -2.76 -12.62
C LYS A 115 6.60 -2.18 -11.62
N ALA A 116 6.27 -2.94 -10.58
CA ALA A 116 5.34 -2.50 -9.53
C ALA A 116 5.88 -1.28 -8.78
N ILE A 117 7.16 -1.25 -8.43
CA ILE A 117 7.80 -0.10 -7.77
C ILE A 117 7.70 1.17 -8.63
N ARG A 118 7.99 1.08 -9.93
CA ARG A 118 7.86 2.25 -10.84
C ARG A 118 6.42 2.74 -10.90
N GLU A 119 5.45 1.84 -10.93
CA GLU A 119 4.03 2.20 -10.97
C GLU A 119 3.58 2.88 -9.68
N VAL A 120 3.90 2.30 -8.51
CA VAL A 120 3.51 2.89 -7.22
C VAL A 120 4.22 4.22 -6.96
N ALA A 121 5.48 4.37 -7.37
CA ALA A 121 6.20 5.63 -7.21
C ALA A 121 5.55 6.77 -8.02
N ARG A 122 5.05 6.49 -9.24
CA ARG A 122 4.26 7.44 -10.03
C ARG A 122 2.93 7.79 -9.35
N ILE A 123 2.23 6.81 -8.81
CA ILE A 123 0.99 7.04 -8.04
C ILE A 123 1.27 7.92 -6.83
N PHE A 124 2.29 7.59 -6.05
CA PHE A 124 2.73 8.37 -4.88
C PHE A 124 3.01 9.83 -5.24
N THR A 125 3.78 10.05 -6.28
CA THR A 125 4.13 11.36 -6.78
C THR A 125 2.90 12.15 -7.26
N SER A 126 1.99 11.49 -7.99
CA SER A 126 0.74 12.10 -8.45
C SER A 126 -0.14 12.54 -7.27
N LEU A 127 -0.27 11.71 -6.23
CA LEU A 127 -1.01 12.06 -5.03
C LEU A 127 -0.39 13.25 -4.27
N LYS A 128 0.94 13.33 -4.22
CA LYS A 128 1.61 14.50 -3.64
C LYS A 128 1.33 15.78 -4.43
N LYS A 129 1.36 15.72 -5.77
CA LYS A 129 0.98 16.85 -6.64
C LYS A 129 -0.48 17.26 -6.49
N MET A 130 -1.39 16.31 -6.27
CA MET A 130 -2.81 16.60 -5.99
C MET A 130 -3.04 17.27 -4.64
N GLY A 131 -2.08 17.24 -3.72
CA GLY A 131 -2.17 17.92 -2.42
C GLY A 131 -2.00 17.03 -1.18
N ALA A 132 -1.69 15.73 -1.32
CA ALA A 132 -1.35 14.86 -0.19
C ALA A 132 0.06 15.19 0.35
N LYS A 133 0.26 16.40 0.87
CA LYS A 133 1.59 16.91 1.29
C LYS A 133 2.23 16.06 2.39
N LYS A 134 1.42 15.47 3.26
CA LYS A 134 1.86 14.66 4.41
C LYS A 134 2.04 13.17 4.06
N LEU A 135 1.78 12.77 2.82
CA LEU A 135 2.08 11.43 2.33
C LEU A 135 3.60 11.26 2.25
N ASP A 136 4.18 10.33 3.00
CA ASP A 136 5.62 10.19 3.19
C ASP A 136 6.16 8.77 3.04
N SER A 137 5.28 7.76 2.97
CA SER A 137 5.68 6.36 3.02
C SER A 137 5.09 5.53 1.89
N ILE A 138 5.92 4.65 1.33
CA ILE A 138 5.50 3.59 0.42
C ILE A 138 5.73 2.25 1.13
N ASN A 139 4.65 1.51 1.38
CA ASN A 139 4.72 0.15 1.90
C ASN A 139 4.67 -0.82 0.72
N ILE A 140 5.78 -1.46 0.45
CA ILE A 140 5.96 -2.36 -0.70
C ILE A 140 5.39 -3.77 -0.49
N GLY A 141 4.76 -4.02 0.67
CA GLY A 141 4.25 -5.34 1.02
C GLY A 141 5.37 -6.33 1.37
N GLY A 142 5.08 -7.57 1.17
CA GLY A 142 6.03 -8.68 1.38
C GLY A 142 6.00 -9.64 0.18
N GLY A 143 6.44 -10.87 0.41
CA GLY A 143 6.33 -11.93 -0.59
C GLY A 143 7.60 -12.22 -1.36
N LEU A 144 8.75 -11.82 -0.84
CA LEU A 144 10.04 -12.24 -1.38
C LEU A 144 10.13 -13.76 -1.41
N GLY A 145 10.82 -14.28 -2.40
CA GLY A 145 11.06 -15.70 -2.53
C GLY A 145 11.92 -16.24 -1.37
N VAL A 146 11.55 -17.42 -0.87
CA VAL A 146 12.33 -18.17 0.12
C VAL A 146 12.50 -19.59 -0.39
N GLU A 147 13.72 -20.10 -0.35
CA GLU A 147 14.02 -21.47 -0.69
C GLU A 147 13.72 -22.37 0.51
N TYR A 148 12.66 -23.19 0.40
CA TYR A 148 12.26 -24.12 1.46
C TYR A 148 12.79 -25.53 1.25
N SER A 149 13.40 -25.86 0.11
CA SER A 149 13.91 -27.21 -0.15
C SER A 149 15.09 -27.20 -1.11
N GLN A 150 15.98 -28.16 -0.95
CA GLN A 150 17.12 -28.43 -1.85
C GLN A 150 16.70 -29.10 -3.17
N ASN A 151 15.46 -28.96 -3.63
CA ASN A 151 15.01 -29.58 -4.85
C ASN A 151 15.55 -28.83 -6.07
N PRO A 152 16.41 -29.44 -6.91
CA PRO A 152 17.06 -28.79 -8.06
C PRO A 152 16.10 -28.39 -9.18
N HIS A 153 14.82 -28.79 -9.12
CA HIS A 153 13.80 -28.41 -10.10
C HIS A 153 12.94 -27.21 -9.65
N LYS A 154 13.18 -26.62 -8.48
CA LYS A 154 12.52 -25.37 -8.07
C LYS A 154 13.20 -24.18 -8.72
N ARG A 155 12.37 -23.18 -9.08
CA ARG A 155 12.86 -21.89 -9.60
C ARG A 155 13.82 -21.26 -8.58
N GLU A 156 15.06 -21.13 -8.96
CA GLU A 156 16.05 -20.34 -8.21
C GLU A 156 15.56 -18.89 -8.13
N ILE A 157 15.74 -18.29 -6.97
CA ILE A 157 15.53 -16.86 -6.76
C ILE A 157 16.64 -16.14 -7.51
N ASN A 158 16.27 -15.23 -8.41
CA ASN A 158 17.22 -14.54 -9.29
C ASN A 158 17.75 -13.21 -8.72
N TYR A 159 17.65 -13.00 -7.42
CA TYR A 159 18.12 -11.80 -6.74
C TYR A 159 18.51 -12.07 -5.30
N THR A 160 19.40 -11.25 -4.77
CA THR A 160 19.72 -11.18 -3.35
C THR A 160 18.88 -10.11 -2.65
N ILE A 161 18.82 -10.14 -1.32
CA ILE A 161 18.15 -9.09 -0.52
C ILE A 161 18.83 -7.73 -0.74
N GLU A 162 20.14 -7.70 -0.89
CA GLU A 162 20.90 -6.49 -1.15
C GLU A 162 20.53 -5.88 -2.52
N GLU A 163 20.55 -6.69 -3.59
CA GLU A 163 20.13 -6.26 -4.93
C GLU A 163 18.69 -5.76 -4.93
N PHE A 164 17.78 -6.50 -4.27
CA PHE A 164 16.40 -6.09 -4.13
C PHE A 164 16.28 -4.72 -3.46
N SER A 165 16.97 -4.52 -2.33
CA SER A 165 16.91 -3.26 -1.57
C SER A 165 17.47 -2.09 -2.38
N ASN A 166 18.59 -2.29 -3.05
CA ASN A 166 19.24 -1.28 -3.89
C ASN A 166 18.31 -0.88 -5.07
N ASP A 167 17.72 -1.87 -5.74
CA ASP A 167 16.79 -1.63 -6.84
C ASP A 167 15.55 -0.86 -6.40
N VAL A 168 14.96 -1.22 -5.25
CA VAL A 168 13.79 -0.54 -4.69
C VAL A 168 14.11 0.94 -4.43
N ILE A 169 15.20 1.19 -3.70
CA ILE A 169 15.61 2.56 -3.34
C ILE A 169 15.93 3.38 -4.59
N PHE A 170 16.66 2.79 -5.54
CA PHE A 170 17.02 3.46 -6.79
C PHE A 170 15.77 3.87 -7.59
N LEU A 171 14.83 2.94 -7.79
CA LEU A 171 13.63 3.17 -8.58
C LEU A 171 12.68 4.19 -7.95
N ILE A 172 12.56 4.20 -6.61
CA ILE A 172 11.78 5.21 -5.91
C ILE A 172 12.44 6.60 -6.07
N LYS A 173 13.74 6.69 -5.86
CA LYS A 173 14.49 7.96 -6.03
C LYS A 173 14.39 8.48 -7.46
N GLU A 174 14.58 7.61 -8.48
CA GLU A 174 14.45 8.00 -9.87
C GLU A 174 13.06 8.61 -10.17
N ALA A 175 11.99 7.93 -9.72
CA ALA A 175 10.63 8.40 -9.96
C ALA A 175 10.26 9.67 -9.18
N THR A 176 10.83 9.87 -7.98
CA THR A 176 10.55 11.05 -7.14
C THR A 176 11.41 12.27 -7.51
N ASN A 177 12.61 12.06 -8.06
CA ASN A 177 13.47 13.14 -8.53
C ASN A 177 13.08 13.70 -9.92
N ALA A 178 12.31 12.92 -10.68
CA ALA A 178 11.79 13.32 -11.99
C ALA A 178 10.58 14.28 -11.91
N VAL A 179 10.24 14.75 -10.73
CA VAL A 179 9.09 15.59 -10.38
C VAL A 179 9.49 16.82 -9.63
#